data_2d144d0e293a153ce39764c79b7fb14c
#
_entry.id   2d144d0e293a153ce39764c79b7fb14c
#
_cell.length_a   1.000
_cell.length_b   1.000
_cell.length_c   1.000
_cell.angle_alpha   90.00
_cell.angle_beta   90.00
_cell.angle_gamma   90.00
#
_symmetry.space_group_name_H-M   'P 1'
#
loop_
_entity.id
_entity.type
_entity.pdbx_description
1 polymer ?
#
loop_
_entity_poly.entity_id
_entity_poly.type
_entity_poly.pdbx_seq_one_letter_code
_entity_poly.pdbx_strand_id
1 'polypeptide(L)'
;MKKIILLVSVLLILTLLIASCNDDEVNPTISDSGEGVKMTAVVKGIEDKIEVEVIEGDYDASGIYWVNFSNETVFTNSQNVRLSVDDLKVGDTVEIIYGGQVAMSYPPQIFAKKIVIK
;
A
#
# COMPACT_ATOMS: atom_id res chain seq x y z
N MET A 1 -53.74 22.66 -0.54
CA MET A 1 -52.48 23.09 -0.02
C MET A 1 -51.88 22.11 0.96
N LYS A 2 -52.64 21.54 1.87
CA LYS A 2 -52.07 20.61 2.82
C LYS A 2 -51.50 19.36 2.17
N LYS A 3 -52.06 18.89 1.07
CA LYS A 3 -51.60 17.70 0.40
C LYS A 3 -50.25 17.91 -0.30
N ILE A 4 -50.02 19.11 -0.77
CA ILE A 4 -48.76 19.43 -1.44
C ILE A 4 -47.63 19.49 -0.40
N ILE A 5 -47.88 20.01 0.76
CA ILE A 5 -46.89 20.09 1.83
C ILE A 5 -46.48 18.69 2.28
N LEU A 6 -47.44 17.78 2.37
CA LEU A 6 -47.14 16.41 2.76
C LEU A 6 -46.31 15.71 1.70
N LEU A 7 -46.58 15.93 0.42
CA LEU A 7 -45.82 15.35 -0.66
C LEU A 7 -44.38 15.85 -0.69
N VAL A 8 -44.18 17.11 -0.45
CA VAL A 8 -42.86 17.71 -0.38
C VAL A 8 -42.08 17.15 0.81
N SER A 9 -42.74 16.96 1.91
CA SER A 9 -42.11 16.41 3.11
C SER A 9 -41.67 14.97 2.90
N VAL A 10 -42.50 14.17 2.27
CA VAL A 10 -42.16 12.78 1.98
C VAL A 10 -40.99 12.70 0.97
N LEU A 11 -41.01 13.59 0.00
CA LEU A 11 -39.93 13.60 -0.99
C LEU A 11 -38.61 14.00 -0.34
N LEU A 12 -38.64 14.92 0.58
CA LEU A 12 -37.43 15.36 1.26
C LEU A 12 -36.85 14.25 2.14
N ILE A 13 -37.71 13.50 2.81
CA ILE A 13 -37.26 12.39 3.64
C ILE A 13 -36.65 11.30 2.74
N LEU A 14 -37.21 11.07 1.58
CA LEU A 14 -36.70 10.06 0.67
C LEU A 14 -35.31 10.43 0.14
N THR A 15 -35.05 11.69 -0.12
CA THR A 15 -33.76 12.11 -0.59
C THR A 15 -32.68 11.96 0.48
N LEU A 16 -33.06 12.14 1.72
CA LEU A 16 -32.10 11.95 2.80
C LEU A 16 -31.70 10.49 2.98
N LEU A 17 -32.63 9.58 2.73
CA LEU A 17 -32.32 8.18 2.85
C LEU A 17 -31.35 7.72 1.74
N ILE A 18 -31.46 8.28 0.56
CA ILE A 18 -30.56 7.92 -0.52
C ILE A 18 -29.14 8.42 -0.24
N ALA A 19 -29.02 9.57 0.38
CA ALA A 19 -27.71 10.11 0.68
C ALA A 19 -26.95 9.28 1.71
N SER A 20 -27.64 8.61 2.60
CA SER A 20 -26.94 7.83 3.60
C SER A 20 -26.44 6.49 3.06
N CYS A 21 -26.93 6.06 1.92
CA CYS A 21 -26.45 4.79 1.38
C CYS A 21 -25.12 4.93 0.69
N ASN A 22 -24.69 6.14 0.42
CA ASN A 22 -23.46 6.27 -0.29
C ASN A 22 -22.25 6.15 0.58
N ASP A 23 -22.44 6.15 1.85
CA ASP A 23 -21.29 6.17 2.67
C ASP A 23 -20.67 4.82 2.80
N ASP A 24 -21.40 3.84 2.39
CA ASP A 24 -20.94 2.60 2.73
C ASP A 24 -19.94 2.10 1.84
N GLU A 25 -19.81 2.72 0.72
CA GLU A 25 -19.03 2.12 -0.07
C GLU A 25 -17.80 2.24 -0.01
N VAL A 26 -17.43 2.83 0.51
CA VAL A 26 -16.23 3.10 0.53
C VAL A 26 -15.39 2.10 0.66
N ASN A 27 -15.22 1.38 0.36
CA ASN A 27 -14.16 0.90 0.57
C ASN A 27 -13.64 -0.15 0.68
N PRO A 28 -13.33 -0.55 -0.06
CA PRO A 28 -12.56 -1.55 -0.14
C PRO A 28 -11.25 -1.31 0.02
N THR A 29 -10.92 -0.56 0.47
CA THR A 29 -9.77 -0.38 0.59
C THR A 29 -9.16 -1.40 1.08
N ILE A 30 -8.54 -1.81 0.69
CA ILE A 30 -7.37 -2.11 0.86
C ILE A 30 -6.97 -1.86 2.15
N SER A 31 -7.52 -2.22 2.92
CA SER A 31 -7.10 -2.19 4.14
C SER A 31 -6.09 -3.09 4.40
N ASP A 32 -5.33 -3.19 3.74
CA ASP A 32 -4.39 -3.83 3.94
C ASP A 32 -3.47 -3.36 4.61
N SER A 33 -3.49 -3.03 5.27
CA SER A 33 -3.22 -2.78 6.20
C SER A 33 -2.16 -3.38 6.87
N GLY A 34 -1.42 -2.82 6.89
CA GLY A 34 -0.53 -2.82 7.80
C GLY A 34 -0.05 -4.03 8.50
N GLU A 35 -0.50 -5.13 8.14
CA GLU A 35 0.00 -6.19 8.82
C GLU A 35 1.27 -6.57 8.16
N GLY A 36 2.35 -6.19 8.64
CA GLY A 36 3.65 -6.53 8.12
C GLY A 36 4.73 -5.70 8.79
N VAL A 37 5.95 -6.12 8.59
CA VAL A 37 7.12 -5.44 9.07
C VAL A 37 7.55 -4.45 8.00
N LYS A 38 8.01 -3.28 8.40
CA LYS A 38 8.41 -2.24 7.46
C LYS A 38 9.89 -1.99 7.54
N MET A 39 10.49 -1.69 6.41
CA MET A 39 11.85 -1.18 6.37
C MET A 39 11.94 -0.09 5.33
N THR A 40 12.80 0.87 5.54
CA THR A 40 13.13 1.92 4.59
C THR A 40 14.54 1.65 4.05
N ALA A 41 14.68 1.69 2.76
CA ALA A 41 15.95 1.34 2.14
C ALA A 41 16.16 2.12 0.84
N VAL A 42 17.39 2.12 0.36
CA VAL A 42 17.75 2.74 -0.92
C VAL A 42 18.03 1.61 -1.90
N VAL A 43 17.49 1.71 -3.10
CA VAL A 43 17.68 0.73 -4.15
C VAL A 43 19.08 0.84 -4.71
N LYS A 44 19.81 -0.27 -4.70
CA LYS A 44 21.17 -0.33 -5.20
C LYS A 44 21.28 -1.08 -6.53
N GLY A 45 20.37 -1.96 -6.81
CA GLY A 45 20.35 -2.72 -8.06
C GLY A 45 18.98 -3.33 -8.33
N ILE A 46 18.67 -3.55 -9.59
CA ILE A 46 17.42 -4.15 -9.98
C ILE A 46 17.71 -5.16 -11.07
N GLU A 47 17.43 -6.42 -10.77
CA GLU A 47 17.56 -7.48 -11.74
C GLU A 47 16.35 -8.40 -11.51
N ASP A 48 16.55 -9.67 -11.37
CA ASP A 48 15.45 -10.57 -10.99
C ASP A 48 15.04 -10.33 -9.54
N LYS A 49 15.87 -9.69 -8.75
CA LYS A 49 15.59 -9.29 -7.39
C LYS A 49 16.02 -7.83 -7.25
N ILE A 50 15.52 -7.19 -6.23
CA ILE A 50 15.90 -5.80 -5.94
C ILE A 50 16.92 -5.81 -4.81
N GLU A 51 18.08 -5.26 -5.07
CA GLU A 51 19.10 -5.14 -4.04
C GLU A 51 18.93 -3.80 -3.37
N VAL A 52 18.81 -3.78 -2.06
CA VAL A 52 18.60 -2.56 -1.30
C VAL A 52 19.57 -2.46 -0.12
N GLU A 53 19.87 -1.23 0.28
CA GLU A 53 20.63 -0.99 1.49
C GLU A 53 19.68 -0.38 2.50
N VAL A 54 19.50 -1.02 3.63
CA VAL A 54 18.53 -0.61 4.64
C VAL A 54 19.02 0.62 5.38
N ILE A 55 18.17 1.62 5.45
CA ILE A 55 18.44 2.84 6.20
C ILE A 55 17.80 2.73 7.57
N GLU A 56 16.58 2.20 7.64
CA GLU A 56 15.85 2.10 8.88
C GLU A 56 14.91 0.91 8.77
N GLY A 57 14.79 0.15 9.78
CA GLY A 57 13.91 -1.04 9.77
C GLY A 57 13.64 -1.57 11.16
N ASP A 58 12.69 -2.50 11.22
CA ASP A 58 12.35 -3.17 12.45
C ASP A 58 13.39 -4.27 12.69
N TYR A 59 13.52 -4.68 13.92
CA TYR A 59 14.39 -5.79 14.30
C TYR A 59 15.86 -5.58 13.90
N ASP A 60 16.34 -4.36 14.02
CA ASP A 60 17.73 -4.04 13.73
C ASP A 60 18.17 -4.41 12.33
N ALA A 61 17.28 -4.41 11.39
CA ALA A 61 17.64 -4.65 10.02
C ALA A 61 18.65 -3.61 9.54
N SER A 62 19.74 -4.04 8.98
CA SER A 62 20.77 -3.15 8.47
C SER A 62 21.56 -3.84 7.37
N GLY A 63 22.20 -3.07 6.54
CA GLY A 63 23.04 -3.59 5.47
C GLY A 63 22.26 -3.90 4.20
N ILE A 64 22.80 -4.79 3.41
CA ILE A 64 22.23 -5.12 2.11
C ILE A 64 21.25 -6.27 2.25
N TYR A 65 20.10 -6.11 1.59
CA TYR A 65 19.09 -7.15 1.51
C TYR A 65 18.70 -7.36 0.06
N TRP A 66 18.35 -8.58 -0.28
CA TRP A 66 17.71 -8.88 -1.54
C TRP A 66 16.21 -8.96 -1.32
N VAL A 67 15.48 -8.22 -2.12
CA VAL A 67 14.02 -8.17 -2.03
C VAL A 67 13.45 -8.92 -3.20
N ASN A 68 12.74 -10.01 -2.91
CA ASN A 68 12.02 -10.77 -3.91
C ASN A 68 10.63 -10.19 -4.07
N PHE A 69 10.11 -10.23 -5.26
CA PHE A 69 8.77 -9.74 -5.55
C PHE A 69 8.08 -10.64 -6.59
N SER A 70 6.78 -10.52 -6.71
CA SER A 70 6.01 -11.29 -7.67
C SER A 70 4.89 -10.40 -8.22
N ASN A 71 4.02 -11.02 -9.03
CA ASN A 71 2.86 -10.29 -9.55
C ASN A 71 1.92 -9.83 -8.46
N GLU A 72 2.01 -10.41 -7.27
CA GLU A 72 1.16 -10.02 -6.16
C GLU A 72 1.75 -8.87 -5.37
N THR A 73 3.01 -8.55 -5.56
CA THR A 73 3.64 -7.43 -4.87
C THR A 73 3.06 -6.12 -5.43
N VAL A 74 2.63 -5.25 -4.54
CA VAL A 74 2.04 -3.98 -4.92
C VAL A 74 3.10 -2.90 -4.89
N PHE A 75 3.26 -2.17 -6.00
CA PHE A 75 4.16 -1.04 -6.06
C PHE A 75 3.31 0.23 -6.10
N THR A 76 3.60 1.19 -5.25
CA THR A 76 2.91 2.48 -5.23
C THR A 76 3.90 3.61 -5.00
N ASN A 77 3.45 4.84 -5.18
CA ASN A 77 4.23 5.99 -4.74
C ASN A 77 3.69 6.47 -3.38
N SER A 78 4.24 7.56 -2.86
CA SER A 78 3.81 8.09 -1.57
C SER A 78 2.38 8.58 -1.56
N GLN A 79 1.79 8.80 -2.73
CA GLN A 79 0.40 9.25 -2.84
C GLN A 79 -0.53 8.08 -3.12
N ASN A 80 -0.02 6.86 -2.96
CA ASN A 80 -0.81 5.65 -3.13
C ASN A 80 -1.25 5.41 -4.57
N VAL A 81 -0.56 5.98 -5.53
CA VAL A 81 -0.81 5.72 -6.94
C VAL A 81 -0.09 4.43 -7.32
N ARG A 82 -0.79 3.54 -8.02
CA ARG A 82 -0.22 2.25 -8.37
C ARG A 82 0.83 2.37 -9.44
N LEU A 83 1.95 1.76 -9.21
CA LEU A 83 3.10 1.74 -10.10
C LEU A 83 3.48 0.28 -10.42
N SER A 84 4.55 0.10 -11.15
CA SER A 84 5.09 -1.23 -11.42
C SER A 84 6.59 -1.25 -11.10
N VAL A 85 7.18 -2.41 -11.18
CA VAL A 85 8.62 -2.53 -10.94
C VAL A 85 9.42 -1.71 -11.94
N ASP A 86 8.87 -1.46 -13.13
CA ASP A 86 9.57 -0.66 -14.14
C ASP A 86 9.70 0.81 -13.74
N ASP A 87 8.92 1.25 -12.78
CA ASP A 87 9.00 2.62 -12.30
C ASP A 87 10.06 2.78 -11.22
N LEU A 88 10.66 1.69 -10.79
CA LEU A 88 11.68 1.73 -9.75
C LEU A 88 13.04 1.96 -10.38
N LYS A 89 13.86 2.80 -9.75
CA LYS A 89 15.18 3.13 -10.25
C LYS A 89 16.22 3.01 -9.17
N VAL A 90 17.44 2.70 -9.56
CA VAL A 90 18.57 2.68 -8.64
C VAL A 90 18.73 4.08 -8.02
N GLY A 91 18.88 4.14 -6.74
CA GLY A 91 18.95 5.39 -5.99
C GLY A 91 17.63 5.81 -5.36
N ASP A 92 16.53 5.18 -5.74
CA ASP A 92 15.24 5.51 -5.14
C ASP A 92 15.20 5.05 -3.68
N THR A 93 14.55 5.85 -2.87
CA THR A 93 14.25 5.47 -1.49
C THR A 93 12.89 4.78 -1.48
N VAL A 94 12.82 3.62 -0.88
CA VAL A 94 11.60 2.83 -0.84
C VAL A 94 11.25 2.41 0.58
N GLU A 95 9.96 2.25 0.83
CA GLU A 95 9.49 1.64 2.05
C GLU A 95 8.98 0.26 1.66
N ILE A 96 9.50 -0.77 2.29
CA ILE A 96 9.17 -2.15 1.96
C ILE A 96 8.35 -2.76 3.09
N ILE A 97 7.22 -3.32 2.76
CA ILE A 97 6.36 -4.01 3.71
C ILE A 97 6.43 -5.50 3.38
N TYR A 98 6.79 -6.31 4.36
CA TYR A 98 6.95 -7.74 4.17
C TYR A 98 6.41 -8.50 5.39
N GLY A 99 6.32 -9.79 5.30
CA GLY A 99 5.70 -10.60 6.35
C GLY A 99 6.53 -10.86 7.59
N GLY A 100 7.72 -10.31 7.66
CA GLY A 100 8.59 -10.52 8.83
C GLY A 100 9.53 -11.70 8.68
N GLN A 101 9.37 -12.52 7.68
CA GLN A 101 10.26 -13.66 7.48
C GLN A 101 11.47 -13.23 6.68
N VAL A 102 12.64 -13.62 7.14
CA VAL A 102 13.89 -13.30 6.49
C VAL A 102 14.62 -14.60 6.21
N ALA A 103 14.96 -14.83 4.94
CA ALA A 103 15.75 -16.02 4.60
C ALA A 103 17.20 -15.81 5.04
N MET A 104 17.73 -16.79 5.72
CA MET A 104 19.07 -16.68 6.30
C MET A 104 20.11 -16.98 5.24
N SER A 105 20.23 -16.14 4.28
CA SER A 105 21.23 -16.21 3.24
C SER A 105 22.18 -15.02 3.37
N TYR A 106 23.13 -14.92 2.48
CA TYR A 106 24.07 -13.82 2.52
C TYR A 106 24.22 -13.25 1.11
N PRO A 107 23.59 -12.11 0.83
CA PRO A 107 22.78 -11.27 1.72
C PRO A 107 21.47 -11.92 2.13
N PRO A 108 20.88 -11.49 3.23
CA PRO A 108 19.57 -12.00 3.62
C PRO A 108 18.50 -11.57 2.62
N GLN A 109 17.44 -12.35 2.53
CA GLN A 109 16.37 -12.11 1.56
C GLN A 109 15.02 -11.99 2.22
N ILE A 110 14.22 -11.08 1.72
CA ILE A 110 12.83 -10.93 2.14
C ILE A 110 11.93 -10.99 0.92
N PHE A 111 10.63 -11.21 1.13
CA PHE A 111 9.66 -11.19 0.06
C PHE A 111 8.71 -10.02 0.30
N ALA A 112 8.71 -9.07 -0.60
CA ALA A 112 7.91 -7.86 -0.43
C ALA A 112 6.44 -8.09 -0.74
N LYS A 113 5.58 -7.62 0.13
CA LYS A 113 4.15 -7.56 -0.12
C LYS A 113 3.83 -6.24 -0.80
N LYS A 114 4.46 -5.17 -0.37
CA LYS A 114 4.24 -3.84 -0.93
C LYS A 114 5.52 -3.04 -0.89
N ILE A 115 5.76 -2.29 -1.93
CA ILE A 115 6.92 -1.39 -2.02
C ILE A 115 6.38 0.00 -2.36
N VAL A 116 6.69 0.97 -1.51
CA VAL A 116 6.29 2.36 -1.72
C VAL A 116 7.52 3.14 -2.17
N ILE A 117 7.48 3.68 -3.37
CA ILE A 117 8.56 4.46 -3.92
C ILE A 117 8.38 5.91 -3.47
N LYS A 118 9.33 6.41 -2.74
CA LYS A 118 9.24 7.76 -2.18
C LYS A 118 9.84 8.82 -3.08
#